data_72646ce757240a1d90ddc3c392c9fcc8
#
_entry.id   72646ce757240a1d90ddc3c392c9fcc8
#
_cell.length_a   1.000
_cell.length_b   1.000
_cell.length_c   1.000
_cell.angle_alpha   90.00
_cell.angle_beta   90.00
_cell.angle_gamma   90.00
#
_symmetry.space_group_name_H-M   'P 1'
#
loop_
_entity.id
_entity.type
_entity.pdbx_description
1 polymer ?
#
loop_
_entity_poly.entity_id
_entity_poly.type
_entity_poly.pdbx_seq_one_letter_code
_entity_poly.pdbx_strand_id
1 'polypeptide(L)'
;MDEGLEALDRLFTQRRATYAGRHLAFRDVEMFPKPAQSPFPVYVGGHNLEAVDRAARWGSGWLPGWRPFEELRERIDRLHERAAALGRDPAAIEIAPQFSLTIARTDEAAEARYMKSGLVAHRKSLAYTGRDLSRQVEANLVGSSATILEKVARLEAIGVQHCCALMIPADSVSEMLDQMQRFAEEVVQRR
;
A
#
# COMPACT_ATOMS: atom_id res chain seq x y z
N MET A 1 12.65 -13.76 -1.39
CA MET A 1 12.09 -12.63 -2.18
C MET A 1 13.19 -11.78 -2.80
N ASP A 2 14.25 -11.42 -2.07
CA ASP A 2 15.33 -10.58 -2.60
C ASP A 2 15.97 -11.18 -3.84
N GLU A 3 16.33 -12.47 -3.82
CA GLU A 3 16.81 -13.20 -5.01
C GLU A 3 15.81 -13.14 -6.18
N GLY A 4 14.49 -13.18 -5.90
CA GLY A 4 13.48 -13.07 -6.94
C GLY A 4 13.48 -11.69 -7.62
N LEU A 5 13.68 -10.63 -6.85
CA LEU A 5 13.78 -9.26 -7.39
C LEU A 5 15.05 -9.06 -8.21
N GLU A 6 16.19 -9.59 -7.73
CA GLU A 6 17.45 -9.59 -8.50
C GLU A 6 17.34 -10.38 -9.81
N ALA A 7 16.70 -11.54 -9.75
CA ALA A 7 16.47 -12.38 -10.92
C ALA A 7 15.54 -11.69 -11.94
N LEU A 8 14.48 -11.04 -11.46
CA LEU A 8 13.56 -10.27 -12.31
C LEU A 8 14.28 -9.10 -12.98
N ASP A 9 15.07 -8.34 -12.24
CA ASP A 9 15.85 -7.24 -12.81
C ASP A 9 16.73 -7.72 -13.98
N ARG A 10 17.47 -8.84 -13.80
CA ARG A 10 18.27 -9.43 -14.88
C ARG A 10 17.41 -9.90 -16.07
N LEU A 11 16.29 -10.56 -15.81
CA LEU A 11 15.37 -11.01 -16.86
C LEU A 11 14.76 -9.84 -17.63
N PHE A 12 14.49 -8.72 -16.99
CA PHE A 12 13.92 -7.53 -17.63
C PHE A 12 14.95 -6.75 -18.44
N THR A 13 16.19 -6.66 -17.95
CA THR A 13 17.22 -5.77 -18.51
C THR A 13 18.16 -6.47 -19.49
N GLN A 14 18.44 -7.77 -19.31
CA GLN A 14 19.41 -8.52 -20.13
C GLN A 14 18.68 -9.34 -21.20
N ARG A 15 19.25 -9.39 -22.42
CA ARG A 15 18.71 -10.25 -23.47
C ARG A 15 18.73 -11.71 -23.05
N ARG A 16 19.89 -12.19 -22.55
CA ARG A 16 20.11 -13.50 -21.97
C ARG A 16 20.57 -13.34 -20.54
N ALA A 17 19.79 -13.86 -19.61
CA ALA A 17 20.04 -13.71 -18.19
C ALA A 17 20.55 -15.01 -17.57
N THR A 18 21.52 -14.86 -16.69
CA THR A 18 22.00 -15.94 -15.82
C THR A 18 21.96 -15.46 -14.39
N TYR A 19 21.42 -16.28 -13.51
CA TYR A 19 21.33 -16.01 -12.08
C TYR A 19 21.69 -17.27 -11.30
N ALA A 20 22.48 -17.13 -10.25
CA ALA A 20 22.85 -18.20 -9.34
C ALA A 20 22.71 -17.71 -7.90
N GLY A 21 21.53 -17.91 -7.31
CA GLY A 21 21.21 -17.64 -5.91
C GLY A 21 21.11 -18.91 -5.09
N ARG A 22 20.74 -18.77 -3.83
CA ARG A 22 20.56 -19.89 -2.90
C ARG A 22 19.29 -20.71 -3.20
N HIS A 23 18.21 -20.03 -3.60
CA HIS A 23 16.89 -20.61 -3.79
C HIS A 23 16.43 -20.60 -5.25
N LEU A 24 17.07 -19.77 -6.08
CA LEU A 24 16.73 -19.59 -7.48
C LEU A 24 18.01 -19.58 -8.32
N ALA A 25 18.04 -20.41 -9.36
CA ALA A 25 19.14 -20.40 -10.32
C ALA A 25 18.63 -20.71 -11.73
N PHE A 26 19.18 -20.01 -12.72
CA PHE A 26 18.96 -20.28 -14.13
C PHE A 26 20.17 -19.81 -14.95
N ARG A 27 20.34 -20.38 -16.13
CA ARG A 27 21.45 -20.05 -17.03
C ARG A 27 20.94 -19.78 -18.44
N ASP A 28 21.43 -18.68 -19.02
CA ASP A 28 21.23 -18.33 -20.42
C ASP A 28 19.76 -18.29 -20.87
N VAL A 29 18.91 -17.78 -19.98
CA VAL A 29 17.44 -17.68 -20.20
C VAL A 29 17.11 -16.40 -20.93
N GLU A 30 16.31 -16.51 -21.99
CA GLU A 30 15.67 -15.37 -22.66
C GLU A 30 14.22 -15.26 -22.20
N MET A 31 13.78 -14.05 -21.85
CA MET A 31 12.40 -13.74 -21.51
C MET A 31 11.89 -12.65 -22.46
N PHE A 32 10.84 -12.94 -23.20
CA PHE A 32 10.19 -12.01 -24.12
C PHE A 32 8.67 -12.06 -24.00
N PRO A 33 7.96 -10.92 -24.25
CA PRO A 33 8.53 -9.61 -24.57
C PRO A 33 9.24 -8.98 -23.38
N LYS A 34 10.23 -8.11 -23.65
CA LYS A 34 10.81 -7.25 -22.62
C LYS A 34 9.81 -6.16 -22.22
N PRO A 35 9.83 -5.69 -20.96
CA PRO A 35 9.05 -4.52 -20.56
C PRO A 35 9.36 -3.32 -21.46
N ALA A 36 8.32 -2.58 -21.86
CA ALA A 36 8.50 -1.33 -22.59
C ALA A 36 9.09 -0.21 -21.72
N GLN A 37 8.85 -0.29 -20.41
CA GLN A 37 9.38 0.66 -19.43
C GLN A 37 10.77 0.20 -18.95
N SER A 38 11.69 1.16 -18.79
CA SER A 38 13.03 0.91 -18.26
C SER A 38 13.46 2.07 -17.34
N PRO A 39 13.60 1.83 -16.01
CA PRO A 39 13.35 0.58 -15.32
C PRO A 39 11.86 0.21 -15.28
N PHE A 40 11.57 -1.08 -15.20
CA PHE A 40 10.21 -1.56 -14.98
C PHE A 40 9.78 -1.23 -13.54
N PRO A 41 8.63 -0.56 -13.32
CA PRO A 41 8.20 -0.18 -11.98
C PRO A 41 7.82 -1.42 -11.15
N VAL A 42 8.44 -1.56 -9.99
CA VAL A 42 8.20 -2.65 -9.05
C VAL A 42 7.69 -2.07 -7.72
N TYR A 43 6.47 -2.43 -7.32
CA TYR A 43 5.95 -2.07 -6.01
C TYR A 43 6.14 -3.22 -5.03
N VAL A 44 6.82 -2.92 -3.93
CA VAL A 44 7.09 -3.91 -2.89
C VAL A 44 5.99 -3.87 -1.83
N GLY A 45 5.24 -4.96 -1.73
CA GLY A 45 4.19 -5.12 -0.73
C GLY A 45 4.73 -5.52 0.64
N GLY A 46 3.96 -5.20 1.68
CA GLY A 46 4.26 -5.57 3.06
C GLY A 46 4.58 -4.39 3.96
N HIS A 47 4.47 -4.64 5.26
CA HIS A 47 4.56 -3.59 6.27
C HIS A 47 5.61 -3.87 7.37
N ASN A 48 6.28 -5.02 7.35
CA ASN A 48 7.39 -5.29 8.25
C ASN A 48 8.66 -4.56 7.80
N LEU A 49 9.64 -4.46 8.68
CA LEU A 49 10.87 -3.70 8.42
C LEU A 49 11.66 -4.25 7.24
N GLU A 50 11.65 -5.57 7.05
CA GLU A 50 12.29 -6.22 5.90
C GLU A 50 11.63 -5.84 4.57
N ALA A 51 10.31 -5.65 4.56
CA ALA A 51 9.61 -5.17 3.36
C ALA A 51 9.93 -3.70 3.07
N VAL A 52 10.06 -2.87 4.10
CA VAL A 52 10.50 -1.48 3.98
C VAL A 52 11.92 -1.40 3.40
N ASP A 53 12.86 -2.15 3.97
CA ASP A 53 14.25 -2.20 3.51
C ASP A 53 14.36 -2.73 2.07
N ARG A 54 13.49 -3.67 1.71
CA ARG A 54 13.39 -4.22 0.34
C ARG A 54 12.83 -3.19 -0.63
N ALA A 55 11.79 -2.44 -0.24
CA ALA A 55 11.27 -1.35 -1.04
C ALA A 55 12.32 -0.25 -1.26
N ALA A 56 13.07 0.09 -0.22
CA ALA A 56 14.18 1.04 -0.32
C ALA A 56 15.26 0.57 -1.30
N ARG A 57 15.52 -0.74 -1.40
CA ARG A 57 16.56 -1.29 -2.29
C ARG A 57 16.07 -1.48 -3.73
N TRP A 58 14.88 -2.03 -3.92
CA TRP A 58 14.41 -2.54 -5.21
C TRP A 58 13.17 -1.84 -5.75
N GLY A 59 12.38 -1.19 -4.86
CA GLY A 59 11.09 -0.67 -5.23
C GLY A 59 11.13 0.63 -6.01
N SER A 60 10.23 0.76 -6.98
CA SER A 60 9.75 2.04 -7.49
C SER A 60 8.64 2.59 -6.61
N GLY A 61 8.04 1.73 -5.79
CA GLY A 61 7.06 2.09 -4.78
C GLY A 61 6.99 1.07 -3.64
N TRP A 62 6.45 1.54 -2.51
CA TRP A 62 6.14 0.75 -1.33
C TRP A 62 4.63 0.69 -1.12
N LEU A 63 4.09 -0.51 -0.96
CA LEU A 63 2.66 -0.82 -0.90
C LEU A 63 2.31 -1.51 0.42
N PRO A 64 2.29 -0.76 1.55
CA PRO A 64 1.89 -1.32 2.83
C PRO A 64 0.39 -1.51 2.95
N GLY A 65 -0.04 -2.48 3.75
CA GLY A 65 -1.38 -2.47 4.29
C GLY A 65 -1.56 -1.33 5.29
N TRP A 66 -2.82 -0.99 5.63
CA TRP A 66 -3.12 0.07 6.59
C TRP A 66 -2.34 -0.08 7.91
N ARG A 67 -1.91 1.05 8.46
CA ARG A 67 -1.22 1.19 9.74
C ARG A 67 -1.69 2.45 10.46
N PRO A 68 -1.59 2.50 11.79
CA PRO A 68 -1.68 3.75 12.52
C PRO A 68 -0.74 4.80 11.91
N PHE A 69 -1.18 6.06 11.92
CA PHE A 69 -0.47 7.15 11.25
C PHE A 69 1.01 7.27 11.68
N GLU A 70 1.27 7.18 12.98
CA GLU A 70 2.61 7.30 13.55
C GLU A 70 3.52 6.17 13.06
N GLU A 71 2.99 4.94 13.05
CA GLU A 71 3.72 3.77 12.56
C GLU A 71 4.02 3.87 11.06
N LEU A 72 3.04 4.37 10.27
CA LEU A 72 3.26 4.59 8.84
C LEU A 72 4.36 5.63 8.60
N ARG A 73 4.33 6.75 9.33
CA ARG A 73 5.35 7.80 9.26
C ARG A 73 6.75 7.26 9.60
N GLU A 74 6.90 6.57 10.73
CA GLU A 74 8.18 5.97 11.12
C GLU A 74 8.75 5.03 10.05
N ARG A 75 7.87 4.28 9.37
CA ARG A 75 8.31 3.39 8.29
C ARG A 75 8.67 4.14 7.01
N ILE A 76 8.00 5.25 6.72
CA ILE A 76 8.35 6.13 5.60
C ILE A 76 9.73 6.77 5.88
N ASP A 77 9.95 7.29 7.08
CA ASP A 77 11.24 7.86 7.49
C ASP A 77 12.37 6.82 7.32
N ARG A 78 12.16 5.60 7.81
CA ARG A 78 13.11 4.49 7.61
C ARG A 78 13.35 4.16 6.14
N LEU A 79 12.30 4.13 5.32
CA LEU A 79 12.42 3.87 3.87
C LEU A 79 13.32 4.91 3.23
N HIS A 80 13.10 6.18 3.53
CA HIS A 80 13.89 7.30 3.01
C HIS A 80 15.35 7.22 3.45
N GLU A 81 15.61 6.96 4.73
CA GLU A 81 16.97 6.78 5.25
C GLU A 81 17.69 5.63 4.56
N ARG A 82 17.03 4.48 4.39
CA ARG A 82 17.60 3.31 3.73
C ARG A 82 17.86 3.53 2.25
N ALA A 83 16.93 4.20 1.54
CA ALA A 83 17.12 4.57 0.14
C ALA A 83 18.34 5.48 -0.04
N ALA A 84 18.44 6.54 0.76
CA ALA A 84 19.57 7.46 0.74
C ALA A 84 20.90 6.73 1.03
N ALA A 85 20.94 5.86 2.03
CA ALA A 85 22.13 5.05 2.35
C ALA A 85 22.56 4.11 1.21
N LEU A 86 21.63 3.74 0.33
CA LEU A 86 21.88 2.94 -0.88
C LEU A 86 22.20 3.81 -2.11
N GLY A 87 22.30 5.13 -1.96
CA GLY A 87 22.54 6.06 -3.07
C GLY A 87 21.33 6.24 -3.99
N ARG A 88 20.13 5.88 -3.54
CA ARG A 88 18.88 6.09 -4.28
C ARG A 88 18.19 7.36 -3.81
N ASP A 89 17.54 8.04 -4.73
CA ASP A 89 16.67 9.18 -4.39
C ASP A 89 15.42 8.67 -3.66
N PRO A 90 15.22 9.06 -2.37
CA PRO A 90 14.01 8.67 -1.64
C PRO A 90 12.72 9.17 -2.30
N ALA A 91 12.74 10.35 -2.93
CA ALA A 91 11.57 10.94 -3.59
C ALA A 91 11.14 10.16 -4.85
N ALA A 92 12.02 9.32 -5.40
CA ALA A 92 11.70 8.45 -6.54
C ALA A 92 10.97 7.16 -6.12
N ILE A 93 10.74 6.94 -4.81
CA ILE A 93 10.03 5.76 -4.30
C ILE A 93 8.64 6.18 -3.86
N GLU A 94 7.64 5.77 -4.61
CA GLU A 94 6.25 6.13 -4.35
C GLU A 94 5.69 5.44 -3.11
N ILE A 95 4.99 6.19 -2.26
CA ILE A 95 4.35 5.67 -1.06
C ILE A 95 2.86 5.47 -1.33
N ALA A 96 2.44 4.20 -1.42
CA ALA A 96 1.12 3.80 -1.91
C ALA A 96 0.39 2.84 -0.93
N PRO A 97 0.00 3.29 0.28
CA PRO A 97 -0.68 2.44 1.24
C PRO A 97 -2.08 2.02 0.78
N GLN A 98 -2.53 0.87 1.31
CA GLN A 98 -3.88 0.37 1.15
C GLN A 98 -4.74 0.74 2.35
N PHE A 99 -5.97 1.22 2.10
CA PHE A 99 -6.93 1.53 3.15
C PHE A 99 -8.29 0.92 2.89
N SER A 100 -9.09 0.80 3.96
CA SER A 100 -10.54 0.65 3.84
C SER A 100 -11.20 2.03 3.86
N LEU A 101 -12.27 2.17 3.10
CA LEU A 101 -13.06 3.40 3.03
C LEU A 101 -14.49 3.12 3.51
N THR A 102 -14.98 3.90 4.45
CA THR A 102 -16.40 3.96 4.81
C THR A 102 -16.74 5.40 5.16
N ILE A 103 -17.56 6.03 4.33
CA ILE A 103 -18.01 7.42 4.50
C ILE A 103 -19.47 7.47 4.92
N ALA A 104 -19.81 8.28 5.93
CA ALA A 104 -21.19 8.53 6.38
C ALA A 104 -21.39 10.01 6.72
N ARG A 105 -22.59 10.38 7.16
CA ARG A 105 -22.89 11.78 7.55
C ARG A 105 -22.19 12.19 8.84
N THR A 106 -21.94 11.24 9.74
CA THR A 106 -21.20 11.45 11.00
C THR A 106 -20.17 10.36 11.18
N ASP A 107 -19.17 10.61 12.03
CA ASP A 107 -18.11 9.65 12.33
C ASP A 107 -18.66 8.39 13.01
N GLU A 108 -19.63 8.56 13.94
CA GLU A 108 -20.24 7.45 14.65
C GLU A 108 -21.02 6.53 13.69
N ALA A 109 -21.72 7.12 12.70
CA ALA A 109 -22.44 6.34 11.70
C ALA A 109 -21.49 5.59 10.76
N ALA A 110 -20.37 6.20 10.39
CA ALA A 110 -19.33 5.54 9.59
C ALA A 110 -18.65 4.39 10.36
N GLU A 111 -18.29 4.63 11.61
CA GLU A 111 -17.70 3.61 12.47
C GLU A 111 -18.64 2.44 12.69
N ALA A 112 -19.91 2.70 13.05
CA ALA A 112 -20.92 1.66 13.27
C ALA A 112 -21.13 0.79 12.02
N ARG A 113 -21.15 1.42 10.83
CA ARG A 113 -21.26 0.72 9.54
C ARG A 113 -20.02 -0.13 9.28
N TYR A 114 -18.83 0.46 9.40
CA TYR A 114 -17.57 -0.23 9.18
C TYR A 114 -17.42 -1.45 10.10
N MET A 115 -17.69 -1.30 11.38
CA MET A 115 -17.54 -2.36 12.39
C MET A 115 -18.52 -3.53 12.22
N LYS A 116 -19.66 -3.31 11.54
CA LYS A 116 -20.64 -4.35 11.19
C LYS A 116 -20.29 -5.08 9.88
N SER A 117 -19.35 -4.56 9.10
CA SER A 117 -19.06 -5.07 7.76
C SER A 117 -18.48 -6.50 7.76
N GLY A 118 -18.71 -7.24 6.68
CA GLY A 118 -18.09 -8.53 6.43
C GLY A 118 -16.55 -8.47 6.40
N LEU A 119 -15.97 -7.34 5.99
CA LEU A 119 -14.53 -7.12 6.03
C LEU A 119 -13.97 -7.16 7.46
N VAL A 120 -14.64 -6.49 8.41
CA VAL A 120 -14.23 -6.52 9.82
C VAL A 120 -14.45 -7.89 10.43
N ALA A 121 -15.57 -8.57 10.11
CA ALA A 121 -15.81 -9.93 10.53
C ALA A 121 -14.70 -10.89 10.03
N HIS A 122 -14.31 -10.77 8.77
CA HIS A 122 -13.19 -11.53 8.20
C HIS A 122 -11.86 -11.21 8.91
N ARG A 123 -11.54 -9.94 9.15
CA ARG A 123 -10.32 -9.56 9.89
C ARG A 123 -10.29 -10.14 11.30
N LYS A 124 -11.44 -10.14 12.00
CA LYS A 124 -11.56 -10.76 13.32
C LYS A 124 -11.34 -12.28 13.28
N SER A 125 -11.79 -12.96 12.23
CA SER A 125 -11.54 -14.40 12.07
C SER A 125 -10.04 -14.75 11.90
N LEU A 126 -9.23 -13.76 11.53
CA LEU A 126 -7.77 -13.87 11.41
C LEU A 126 -7.00 -13.46 12.68
N ALA A 127 -7.67 -13.31 13.82
CA ALA A 127 -7.04 -12.87 15.09
C ALA A 127 -5.86 -13.78 15.51
N TYR A 128 -5.87 -15.05 15.12
CA TYR A 128 -4.76 -15.99 15.37
C TYR A 128 -3.43 -15.56 14.75
N THR A 129 -3.45 -14.62 13.81
CA THR A 129 -2.24 -14.05 13.20
C THR A 129 -1.54 -13.00 14.08
N GLY A 130 -2.11 -12.67 15.25
CA GLY A 130 -1.57 -11.65 16.17
C GLY A 130 -1.76 -10.21 15.68
N ARG A 131 -2.59 -9.98 14.64
CA ARG A 131 -2.85 -8.62 14.13
C ARG A 131 -3.70 -7.83 15.11
N ASP A 132 -3.19 -6.69 15.55
CA ASP A 132 -3.98 -5.72 16.33
C ASP A 132 -5.01 -5.03 15.46
N LEU A 133 -6.29 -5.19 15.82
CA LEU A 133 -7.44 -4.56 15.16
C LEU A 133 -8.04 -3.41 15.97
N SER A 134 -7.50 -3.09 17.14
CA SER A 134 -8.06 -2.06 18.04
C SER A 134 -8.09 -0.67 17.39
N ARG A 135 -7.09 -0.35 16.56
CA ARG A 135 -6.94 0.94 15.88
C ARG A 135 -7.41 0.94 14.43
N GLN A 136 -8.19 -0.07 13.98
CA GLN A 136 -8.54 -0.20 12.56
C GLN A 136 -9.43 0.94 12.03
N VAL A 137 -10.27 1.57 12.86
CA VAL A 137 -11.10 2.72 12.48
C VAL A 137 -10.23 3.96 12.29
N GLU A 138 -9.33 4.21 13.22
CA GLU A 138 -8.37 5.32 13.17
C GLU A 138 -7.45 5.21 11.95
N ALA A 139 -6.90 4.03 11.74
CA ALA A 139 -5.89 3.74 10.73
C ALA A 139 -6.44 3.59 9.29
N ASN A 140 -7.77 3.68 9.10
CA ASN A 140 -8.41 3.60 7.80
C ASN A 140 -9.21 4.88 7.51
N LEU A 141 -9.66 5.06 6.27
CA LEU A 141 -10.49 6.18 5.84
C LEU A 141 -11.96 5.92 6.23
N VAL A 142 -12.20 5.90 7.54
CA VAL A 142 -13.52 5.72 8.15
C VAL A 142 -13.89 7.01 8.85
N GLY A 143 -15.06 7.58 8.53
CA GLY A 143 -15.55 8.82 9.15
C GLY A 143 -16.50 9.61 8.25
N SER A 144 -16.81 10.83 8.69
CA SER A 144 -17.45 11.86 7.89
C SER A 144 -16.52 12.37 6.79
N SER A 145 -17.04 13.08 5.81
CA SER A 145 -16.20 13.70 4.77
C SER A 145 -15.13 14.63 5.35
N ALA A 146 -15.45 15.37 6.41
CA ALA A 146 -14.49 16.24 7.10
C ALA A 146 -13.35 15.45 7.72
N THR A 147 -13.65 14.40 8.47
CA THR A 147 -12.66 13.53 9.09
C THR A 147 -11.79 12.81 8.04
N ILE A 148 -12.38 12.36 6.93
CA ILE A 148 -11.60 11.72 5.85
C ILE A 148 -10.68 12.72 5.17
N LEU A 149 -11.13 13.96 4.90
CA LEU A 149 -10.28 15.03 4.35
C LEU A 149 -9.10 15.34 5.26
N GLU A 150 -9.33 15.42 6.58
CA GLU A 150 -8.24 15.60 7.54
C GLU A 150 -7.22 14.44 7.52
N LYS A 151 -7.72 13.19 7.51
CA LYS A 151 -6.86 12.00 7.41
C LYS A 151 -6.03 12.01 6.12
N VAL A 152 -6.64 12.35 4.99
CA VAL A 152 -5.96 12.44 3.70
C VAL A 152 -4.88 13.52 3.73
N ALA A 153 -5.19 14.72 4.26
CA ALA A 153 -4.21 15.80 4.39
C ALA A 153 -3.00 15.39 5.28
N ARG A 154 -3.26 14.66 6.38
CA ARG A 154 -2.19 14.12 7.22
C ARG A 154 -1.33 13.09 6.49
N LEU A 155 -1.94 12.21 5.70
CA LEU A 155 -1.20 11.22 4.89
C LEU A 155 -0.30 11.89 3.85
N GLU A 156 -0.80 12.93 3.19
CA GLU A 156 0.02 13.72 2.24
C GLU A 156 1.18 14.41 2.92
N ALA A 157 0.95 14.99 4.10
CA ALA A 157 1.99 15.68 4.85
C ALA A 157 3.18 14.77 5.23
N ILE A 158 2.98 13.45 5.26
CA ILE A 158 4.07 12.47 5.48
C ILE A 158 4.58 11.82 4.19
N GLY A 159 4.17 12.31 3.01
CA GLY A 159 4.71 11.87 1.72
C GLY A 159 3.93 10.73 1.05
N VAL A 160 2.71 10.42 1.47
CA VAL A 160 1.84 9.49 0.74
C VAL A 160 1.38 10.15 -0.57
N GLN A 161 1.73 9.56 -1.71
CA GLN A 161 1.39 10.11 -3.03
C GLN A 161 0.07 9.58 -3.58
N HIS A 162 -0.27 8.32 -3.30
CA HIS A 162 -1.60 7.82 -3.61
C HIS A 162 -2.04 6.67 -2.70
N CYS A 163 -3.34 6.47 -2.56
CA CYS A 163 -3.93 5.35 -1.86
C CYS A 163 -4.20 4.24 -2.89
N CYS A 164 -3.36 3.19 -2.86
CA CYS A 164 -3.57 2.02 -3.69
C CYS A 164 -4.66 1.14 -3.07
N ALA A 165 -5.58 0.62 -3.87
CA ALA A 165 -6.61 -0.32 -3.43
C ALA A 165 -7.43 0.17 -2.21
N LEU A 166 -8.36 1.09 -2.43
CA LEU A 166 -9.40 1.40 -1.46
C LEU A 166 -10.39 0.23 -1.37
N MET A 167 -10.41 -0.45 -0.23
CA MET A 167 -11.39 -1.50 0.05
C MET A 167 -12.66 -0.86 0.61
N ILE A 168 -13.74 -0.94 -0.12
CA ILE A 168 -15.05 -0.39 0.28
C ILE A 168 -15.92 -1.54 0.77
N PRO A 169 -16.06 -1.74 2.10
CA PRO A 169 -16.93 -2.78 2.63
C PRO A 169 -18.39 -2.37 2.42
N ALA A 170 -19.11 -3.18 1.67
CA ALA A 170 -20.52 -2.98 1.34
C ALA A 170 -21.23 -4.33 1.22
N ASP A 171 -22.53 -4.36 1.52
CA ASP A 171 -23.35 -5.57 1.44
C ASP A 171 -24.01 -5.73 0.06
N SER A 172 -23.89 -4.70 -0.81
CA SER A 172 -24.38 -4.72 -2.18
C SER A 172 -23.52 -3.86 -3.11
N VAL A 173 -23.62 -4.12 -4.42
CA VAL A 173 -22.97 -3.31 -5.45
C VAL A 173 -23.48 -1.86 -5.42
N SER A 174 -24.80 -1.67 -5.23
CA SER A 174 -25.39 -0.32 -5.13
C SER A 174 -24.77 0.46 -3.98
N GLU A 175 -24.66 -0.15 -2.82
CA GLU A 175 -24.04 0.46 -1.65
C GLU A 175 -22.55 0.80 -1.88
N MET A 176 -21.81 -0.07 -2.53
CA MET A 176 -20.42 0.19 -2.91
C MET A 176 -20.33 1.40 -3.84
N LEU A 177 -21.18 1.46 -4.86
CA LEU A 177 -21.22 2.60 -5.79
C LEU A 177 -21.59 3.91 -5.09
N ASP A 178 -22.55 3.88 -4.17
CA ASP A 178 -22.93 5.06 -3.36
C ASP A 178 -21.74 5.56 -2.52
N GLN A 179 -20.97 4.66 -1.91
CA GLN A 179 -19.76 5.02 -1.18
C GLN A 179 -18.68 5.63 -2.09
N MET A 180 -18.49 5.06 -3.28
CA MET A 180 -17.54 5.57 -4.27
C MET A 180 -17.95 6.98 -4.76
N GLN A 181 -19.22 7.17 -5.08
CA GLN A 181 -19.75 8.46 -5.52
C GLN A 181 -19.59 9.52 -4.42
N ARG A 182 -19.99 9.21 -3.20
CA ARG A 182 -19.83 10.13 -2.07
C ARG A 182 -18.37 10.50 -1.83
N PHE A 183 -17.48 9.53 -1.88
CA PHE A 183 -16.05 9.79 -1.73
C PHE A 183 -15.53 10.70 -2.84
N ALA A 184 -15.94 10.48 -4.09
CA ALA A 184 -15.57 11.33 -5.22
C ALA A 184 -16.08 12.77 -5.03
N GLU A 185 -17.36 12.94 -4.69
CA GLU A 185 -17.99 14.27 -4.58
C GLU A 185 -17.60 15.03 -3.30
N GLU A 186 -17.52 14.32 -2.16
CA GLU A 186 -17.34 14.95 -0.85
C GLU A 186 -15.86 15.04 -0.42
N VAL A 187 -14.97 14.27 -1.04
CA VAL A 187 -13.54 14.26 -0.69
C VAL A 187 -12.67 14.64 -1.90
N VAL A 188 -12.73 13.88 -3.01
CA VAL A 188 -11.80 14.09 -4.13
C VAL A 188 -12.02 15.45 -4.81
N GLN A 189 -13.27 15.84 -5.05
CA GLN A 189 -13.62 17.14 -5.70
C GLN A 189 -13.41 18.36 -4.79
N ARG A 190 -13.27 18.16 -3.49
CA ARG A 190 -13.06 19.25 -2.53
C ARG A 190 -11.59 19.50 -2.18
N ARG A 191 -10.74 18.78 -2.82
CA ARG A 191 -9.28 18.81 -2.72
C ARG A 191 -8.61 19.49 -3.92
#